data_db68b0f57b3470a90c859329b97ef0bd
#
_entry.id   db68b0f57b3470a90c859329b97ef0bd
#
_cell.length_a   1.000
_cell.length_b   1.000
_cell.length_c   1.000
_cell.angle_alpha   90.00
_cell.angle_beta   90.00
_cell.angle_gamma   90.00
#
_symmetry.space_group_name_H-M   'P 1'
#
loop_
_entity.id
_entity.type
_entity.pdbx_description
1 polymer ?
#
loop_
_entity_poly.entity_id
_entity_poly.type
_entity_poly.pdbx_seq_one_letter_code
_entity_poly.pdbx_strand_id
1 'polypeptide(L)'
;MSQSSDLIQSAQRTIRLELEAVEGLLPHIDADFVRACEMILASKGRVVVVGMGKSGHIGNKIAATLASTGTTAFFVHPAEASHGDMGMITRDDIILALSNSGSTNEIVTLLPLIKRLGIKLISVTGNPDSPLAKAAEVNLNVHVEHEACPLNLAPTSSTTAALVMGDALAVALLEARGFTAEDFAFSHPGGALGRRLLLKVENVMHAGQELPQVQRGTLLKDALMEMTRKGLGMTVILEADGKLAGIFTDGDLRRTLDRSIDIHSATIDQVMTAHGKTARAEMLAAEALKIMEDHKINALVVVDSEDRPVGALNMHDLLRAGVM
;
A
#
# COMPACT_ATOMS: atom_id res chain seq x y z
N MET A 1 -29.02 -16.91 -38.10
CA MET A 1 -28.67 -16.47 -36.72
C MET A 1 -28.33 -15.00 -36.79
N SER A 2 -28.68 -14.17 -35.82
CA SER A 2 -28.41 -12.74 -35.92
C SER A 2 -26.93 -12.46 -35.64
N GLN A 3 -26.36 -11.47 -36.26
CA GLN A 3 -24.97 -10.99 -36.08
C GLN A 3 -24.64 -10.77 -34.57
N SER A 4 -25.63 -10.40 -33.78
CA SER A 4 -25.52 -10.25 -32.31
C SER A 4 -25.25 -11.58 -31.59
N SER A 5 -25.84 -12.68 -32.06
CA SER A 5 -25.58 -14.03 -31.50
C SER A 5 -24.16 -14.50 -31.73
N ASP A 6 -23.60 -14.18 -32.91
CA ASP A 6 -22.24 -14.59 -33.29
C ASP A 6 -21.18 -13.82 -32.49
N LEU A 7 -21.42 -12.53 -32.18
CA LEU A 7 -20.54 -11.73 -31.33
C LEU A 7 -20.50 -12.25 -29.89
N ILE A 8 -21.66 -12.61 -29.32
CA ILE A 8 -21.75 -13.18 -27.97
C ILE A 8 -21.00 -14.51 -27.90
N GLN A 9 -21.23 -15.39 -28.87
CA GLN A 9 -20.56 -16.70 -28.92
C GLN A 9 -19.04 -16.55 -29.08
N SER A 10 -18.57 -15.61 -29.90
CA SER A 10 -17.15 -15.30 -30.07
C SER A 10 -16.51 -14.83 -28.76
N ALA A 11 -17.15 -13.90 -28.05
CA ALA A 11 -16.66 -13.41 -26.76
C ALA A 11 -16.60 -14.54 -25.71
N GLN A 12 -17.66 -15.36 -25.61
CA GLN A 12 -17.70 -16.49 -24.66
C GLN A 12 -16.63 -17.55 -24.98
N ARG A 13 -16.38 -17.82 -26.25
CA ARG A 13 -15.30 -18.73 -26.68
C ARG A 13 -13.94 -18.19 -26.26
N THR A 14 -13.66 -16.91 -26.50
CA THR A 14 -12.40 -16.27 -26.11
C THR A 14 -12.15 -16.42 -24.62
N ILE A 15 -13.15 -16.08 -23.78
CA ILE A 15 -13.04 -16.21 -22.33
C ILE A 15 -12.76 -17.66 -21.90
N ARG A 16 -13.41 -18.65 -22.52
CA ARG A 16 -13.17 -20.07 -22.19
C ARG A 16 -11.76 -20.51 -22.54
N LEU A 17 -11.26 -20.15 -23.73
CA LEU A 17 -9.89 -20.50 -24.14
C LEU A 17 -8.83 -19.86 -23.24
N GLU A 18 -9.04 -18.61 -22.81
CA GLU A 18 -8.14 -17.98 -21.87
C GLU A 18 -8.22 -18.60 -20.46
N LEU A 19 -9.41 -19.02 -20.02
CA LEU A 19 -9.58 -19.75 -18.77
C LEU A 19 -8.83 -21.10 -18.80
N GLU A 20 -9.00 -21.87 -19.88
CA GLU A 20 -8.27 -23.13 -20.09
C GLU A 20 -6.74 -22.91 -20.05
N ALA A 21 -6.25 -21.83 -20.67
CA ALA A 21 -4.84 -21.48 -20.66
C ALA A 21 -4.33 -21.17 -19.25
N VAL A 22 -5.14 -20.50 -18.43
CA VAL A 22 -4.81 -20.20 -17.01
C VAL A 22 -4.83 -21.47 -16.17
N GLU A 23 -5.84 -22.34 -16.31
CA GLU A 23 -5.91 -23.62 -15.61
C GLU A 23 -4.72 -24.52 -15.97
N GLY A 24 -4.26 -24.47 -17.23
CA GLY A 24 -3.06 -25.16 -17.72
C GLY A 24 -1.76 -24.77 -17.04
N LEU A 25 -1.73 -23.66 -16.29
CA LEU A 25 -0.54 -23.25 -15.51
C LEU A 25 -0.38 -24.06 -14.21
N LEU A 26 -1.46 -24.60 -13.64
CA LEU A 26 -1.40 -25.27 -12.34
C LEU A 26 -0.36 -26.40 -12.26
N PRO A 27 -0.23 -27.30 -13.26
CA PRO A 27 0.82 -28.32 -13.24
C PRO A 27 2.26 -27.78 -13.32
N HIS A 28 2.43 -26.54 -13.75
CA HIS A 28 3.73 -25.87 -13.88
C HIS A 28 4.11 -25.02 -12.66
N ILE A 29 3.28 -25.01 -11.62
CA ILE A 29 3.65 -24.48 -10.29
C ILE A 29 4.34 -25.62 -9.53
N ASP A 30 5.61 -25.77 -9.79
CA ASP A 30 6.43 -26.92 -9.39
C ASP A 30 7.75 -26.47 -8.70
N ALA A 31 8.75 -27.33 -8.67
CA ALA A 31 10.06 -27.04 -8.08
C ALA A 31 10.78 -25.87 -8.78
N ASP A 32 10.57 -25.66 -10.06
CA ASP A 32 11.16 -24.52 -10.79
C ASP A 32 10.51 -23.20 -10.38
N PHE A 33 9.21 -23.17 -10.11
CA PHE A 33 8.57 -22.00 -9.54
C PHE A 33 9.12 -21.67 -8.15
N VAL A 34 9.31 -22.68 -7.30
CA VAL A 34 9.93 -22.49 -5.97
C VAL A 34 11.35 -21.94 -6.11
N ARG A 35 12.17 -22.52 -7.00
CA ARG A 35 13.54 -22.03 -7.27
C ARG A 35 13.56 -20.58 -7.75
N ALA A 36 12.63 -20.18 -8.62
CA ALA A 36 12.51 -18.78 -9.06
C ALA A 36 12.22 -17.84 -7.87
N CYS A 37 11.29 -18.22 -6.99
CA CYS A 37 11.00 -17.46 -5.78
C CYS A 37 12.24 -17.36 -4.87
N GLU A 38 12.89 -18.46 -4.58
CA GLU A 38 14.09 -18.51 -3.74
C GLU A 38 15.25 -17.67 -4.31
N MET A 39 15.47 -17.72 -5.62
CA MET A 39 16.46 -16.89 -6.29
C MET A 39 16.18 -15.39 -6.08
N ILE A 40 14.93 -14.98 -6.21
CA ILE A 40 14.54 -13.57 -6.04
C ILE A 40 14.62 -13.16 -4.56
N LEU A 41 14.21 -14.02 -3.63
CA LEU A 41 14.28 -13.75 -2.19
C LEU A 41 15.74 -13.63 -1.69
N ALA A 42 16.63 -14.43 -2.25
CA ALA A 42 18.07 -14.42 -1.90
C ALA A 42 18.85 -13.29 -2.59
N SER A 43 18.28 -12.63 -3.60
CA SER A 43 18.95 -11.54 -4.31
C SER A 43 19.08 -10.29 -3.45
N LYS A 44 20.21 -9.59 -3.59
CA LYS A 44 20.44 -8.25 -3.02
C LYS A 44 20.09 -7.13 -4.00
N GLY A 45 19.88 -7.48 -5.28
CA GLY A 45 19.54 -6.58 -6.36
C GLY A 45 18.03 -6.52 -6.62
N ARG A 46 17.69 -6.05 -7.80
CA ARG A 46 16.31 -5.82 -8.26
C ARG A 46 15.92 -6.90 -9.26
N VAL A 47 14.61 -7.06 -9.49
CA VAL A 47 14.09 -7.84 -10.61
C VAL A 47 13.96 -6.94 -11.83
N VAL A 48 14.73 -7.21 -12.87
CA VAL A 48 14.67 -6.49 -14.14
C VAL A 48 13.83 -7.29 -15.11
N VAL A 49 12.63 -6.81 -15.38
CA VAL A 49 11.70 -7.51 -16.28
C VAL A 49 11.95 -7.06 -17.72
N VAL A 50 12.09 -8.03 -18.62
CA VAL A 50 12.41 -7.78 -20.04
C VAL A 50 11.41 -8.50 -20.92
N GLY A 51 10.88 -7.82 -21.94
CA GLY A 51 9.93 -8.41 -22.89
C GLY A 51 9.70 -7.52 -24.11
N MET A 52 9.37 -8.13 -25.26
CA MET A 52 9.13 -7.43 -26.52
C MET A 52 7.64 -7.41 -26.89
N GLY A 53 7.16 -6.33 -27.49
CA GLY A 53 5.79 -6.21 -28.00
C GLY A 53 4.73 -6.46 -26.91
N LYS A 54 3.80 -7.40 -27.14
CA LYS A 54 2.74 -7.75 -26.16
C LYS A 54 3.35 -8.30 -24.86
N SER A 55 4.38 -9.14 -24.95
CA SER A 55 5.11 -9.62 -23.75
C SER A 55 5.79 -8.47 -23.00
N GLY A 56 6.19 -7.40 -23.67
CA GLY A 56 6.74 -6.19 -23.04
C GLY A 56 5.68 -5.44 -22.24
N HIS A 57 4.46 -5.28 -22.76
CA HIS A 57 3.36 -4.66 -22.01
C HIS A 57 3.00 -5.47 -20.74
N ILE A 58 2.93 -6.81 -20.89
CA ILE A 58 2.72 -7.71 -19.73
C ILE A 58 3.89 -7.62 -18.75
N GLY A 59 5.13 -7.65 -19.25
CA GLY A 59 6.34 -7.50 -18.43
C GLY A 59 6.37 -6.21 -17.62
N ASN A 60 5.98 -5.09 -18.23
CA ASN A 60 5.88 -3.81 -17.53
C ASN A 60 4.84 -3.86 -16.39
N LYS A 61 3.67 -4.51 -16.63
CA LYS A 61 2.67 -4.72 -15.56
C LYS A 61 3.22 -5.62 -14.44
N ILE A 62 3.93 -6.69 -14.77
CA ILE A 62 4.55 -7.59 -13.78
C ILE A 62 5.59 -6.83 -12.95
N ALA A 63 6.44 -6.02 -13.57
CA ALA A 63 7.42 -5.19 -12.87
C ALA A 63 6.74 -4.22 -11.89
N ALA A 64 5.66 -3.56 -12.33
CA ALA A 64 4.88 -2.66 -11.47
C ALA A 64 4.22 -3.42 -10.30
N THR A 65 3.67 -4.63 -10.54
CA THR A 65 3.09 -5.46 -9.49
C THR A 65 4.15 -5.88 -8.46
N LEU A 66 5.29 -6.41 -8.89
CA LEU A 66 6.41 -6.76 -8.02
C LEU A 66 6.85 -5.58 -7.15
N ALA A 67 7.06 -4.40 -7.76
CA ALA A 67 7.47 -3.19 -7.05
C ALA A 67 6.44 -2.76 -6.01
N SER A 68 5.14 -2.85 -6.32
CA SER A 68 4.06 -2.48 -5.40
C SER A 68 3.79 -3.51 -4.30
N THR A 69 4.32 -4.71 -4.42
CA THR A 69 4.16 -5.82 -3.48
C THR A 69 5.45 -6.19 -2.73
N GLY A 70 6.40 -5.26 -2.66
CA GLY A 70 7.60 -5.38 -1.81
C GLY A 70 8.81 -6.05 -2.48
N THR A 71 8.76 -6.35 -3.78
CA THR A 71 9.91 -6.81 -4.55
C THR A 71 10.36 -5.70 -5.49
N THR A 72 11.51 -5.08 -5.22
CA THR A 72 12.02 -4.00 -6.06
C THR A 72 12.22 -4.48 -7.50
N ALA A 73 11.50 -3.90 -8.44
CA ALA A 73 11.52 -4.30 -9.85
C ALA A 73 11.32 -3.12 -10.79
N PHE A 74 11.80 -3.24 -12.01
CA PHE A 74 11.55 -2.30 -13.10
C PHE A 74 11.60 -3.03 -14.44
N PHE A 75 11.01 -2.40 -15.46
CA PHE A 75 10.98 -2.93 -16.81
C PHE A 75 12.06 -2.28 -17.68
N VAL A 76 12.72 -3.10 -18.51
CA VAL A 76 13.65 -2.64 -19.55
C VAL A 76 13.23 -3.22 -20.87
N HIS A 77 13.09 -2.37 -21.89
CA HIS A 77 12.77 -2.80 -23.23
C HIS A 77 14.02 -3.41 -23.88
N PRO A 78 13.95 -4.63 -24.50
CA PRO A 78 15.15 -5.30 -25.04
C PRO A 78 15.90 -4.49 -26.09
N ALA A 79 15.21 -3.70 -26.92
CA ALA A 79 15.86 -2.84 -27.89
C ALA A 79 16.67 -1.73 -27.21
N GLU A 80 16.12 -1.08 -26.18
CA GLU A 80 16.85 -0.06 -25.41
C GLU A 80 18.03 -0.68 -24.64
N ALA A 81 17.84 -1.90 -24.10
CA ALA A 81 18.92 -2.65 -23.47
C ALA A 81 20.12 -2.84 -24.42
N SER A 82 19.87 -3.15 -25.70
CA SER A 82 20.92 -3.31 -26.71
C SER A 82 21.61 -2.00 -27.10
N HIS A 83 21.00 -0.84 -26.80
CA HIS A 83 21.49 0.50 -27.11
C HIS A 83 22.02 1.29 -25.91
N GLY A 84 22.15 0.66 -24.75
CA GLY A 84 22.81 1.29 -23.59
C GLY A 84 22.18 0.98 -22.24
N ASP A 85 20.86 0.69 -22.18
CA ASP A 85 20.14 0.49 -20.91
C ASP A 85 20.61 -0.76 -20.12
N MET A 86 21.37 -1.68 -20.77
CA MET A 86 22.10 -2.71 -20.02
C MET A 86 23.02 -2.13 -18.93
N GLY A 87 23.46 -0.88 -19.06
CA GLY A 87 24.24 -0.17 -18.05
C GLY A 87 23.50 0.08 -16.74
N MET A 88 22.15 -0.02 -16.74
CA MET A 88 21.34 0.09 -15.52
C MET A 88 21.29 -1.22 -14.70
N ILE A 89 21.72 -2.34 -15.30
CA ILE A 89 21.59 -3.68 -14.73
C ILE A 89 22.93 -4.10 -14.12
N THR A 90 22.90 -4.56 -12.89
CA THR A 90 24.09 -4.97 -12.15
C THR A 90 24.14 -6.50 -11.97
N ARG A 91 25.29 -7.03 -11.55
CA ARG A 91 25.44 -8.46 -11.25
C ARG A 91 24.55 -8.98 -10.12
N ASP A 92 24.09 -8.08 -9.25
CA ASP A 92 23.25 -8.41 -8.11
C ASP A 92 21.76 -8.46 -8.48
N ASP A 93 21.39 -7.93 -9.67
CA ASP A 93 20.03 -7.98 -10.19
C ASP A 93 19.69 -9.38 -10.75
N ILE A 94 18.42 -9.65 -10.92
CA ILE A 94 17.90 -10.85 -11.60
C ILE A 94 17.09 -10.38 -12.81
N ILE A 95 17.35 -10.97 -13.97
CA ILE A 95 16.54 -10.72 -15.16
C ILE A 95 15.40 -11.73 -15.18
N LEU A 96 14.14 -11.22 -15.32
CA LEU A 96 12.94 -11.97 -15.63
C LEU A 96 12.54 -11.69 -17.08
N ALA A 97 12.88 -12.59 -18.00
CA ALA A 97 12.67 -12.39 -19.43
C ALA A 97 11.45 -13.11 -19.95
N LEU A 98 10.52 -12.36 -20.57
CA LEU A 98 9.26 -12.87 -21.12
C LEU A 98 9.32 -12.99 -22.64
N SER A 99 9.11 -14.21 -23.15
CA SER A 99 8.94 -14.49 -24.57
C SER A 99 8.20 -15.79 -24.77
N ASN A 100 6.97 -15.76 -25.30
CA ASN A 100 6.19 -17.00 -25.48
C ASN A 100 6.94 -18.04 -26.33
N SER A 101 7.54 -17.63 -27.45
CA SER A 101 8.35 -18.52 -28.29
C SER A 101 9.74 -18.85 -27.67
N GLY A 102 10.23 -17.99 -26.76
CA GLY A 102 11.58 -18.06 -26.22
C GLY A 102 12.72 -17.84 -27.24
N SER A 103 12.39 -17.37 -28.44
CA SER A 103 13.32 -17.16 -29.57
C SER A 103 13.26 -15.75 -30.16
N THR A 104 12.65 -14.79 -29.45
CA THR A 104 12.61 -13.39 -29.81
C THR A 104 14.02 -12.84 -29.97
N ASN A 105 14.40 -12.41 -31.17
CA ASN A 105 15.77 -12.07 -31.53
C ASN A 105 16.37 -10.99 -30.62
N GLU A 106 15.59 -9.96 -30.28
CA GLU A 106 16.01 -8.85 -29.42
C GLU A 106 16.37 -9.30 -28.00
N ILE A 107 15.75 -10.37 -27.51
CA ILE A 107 16.10 -10.96 -26.19
C ILE A 107 17.27 -11.92 -26.33
N VAL A 108 17.26 -12.77 -27.35
CA VAL A 108 18.32 -13.77 -27.60
C VAL A 108 19.69 -13.10 -27.78
N THR A 109 19.74 -11.95 -28.44
CA THR A 109 21.00 -11.19 -28.63
C THR A 109 21.60 -10.64 -27.32
N LEU A 110 20.80 -10.50 -26.26
CA LEU A 110 21.27 -10.05 -24.94
C LEU A 110 21.87 -11.21 -24.11
N LEU A 111 21.53 -12.47 -24.39
CA LEU A 111 21.94 -13.63 -23.59
C LEU A 111 23.47 -13.76 -23.40
N PRO A 112 24.32 -13.56 -24.42
CA PRO A 112 25.75 -13.61 -24.21
C PRO A 112 26.28 -12.53 -23.25
N LEU A 113 25.69 -11.35 -23.28
CA LEU A 113 26.06 -10.26 -22.38
C LEU A 113 25.59 -10.52 -20.96
N ILE A 114 24.35 -10.99 -20.76
CA ILE A 114 23.80 -11.40 -19.46
C ILE A 114 24.72 -12.43 -18.82
N LYS A 115 25.09 -13.47 -19.57
CA LYS A 115 25.99 -14.51 -19.11
C LYS A 115 27.40 -13.97 -18.76
N ARG A 116 27.97 -13.09 -19.59
CA ARG A 116 29.27 -12.47 -19.34
C ARG A 116 29.30 -11.62 -18.07
N LEU A 117 28.19 -10.91 -17.77
CA LEU A 117 28.04 -10.08 -16.57
C LEU A 117 27.74 -10.92 -15.31
N GLY A 118 27.46 -12.23 -15.47
CA GLY A 118 27.10 -13.12 -14.38
C GLY A 118 25.74 -12.79 -13.73
N ILE A 119 24.83 -12.16 -14.49
CA ILE A 119 23.49 -11.82 -14.05
C ILE A 119 22.63 -13.08 -14.12
N LYS A 120 21.90 -13.39 -13.06
CA LYS A 120 20.96 -14.52 -13.01
C LYS A 120 19.74 -14.26 -13.91
N LEU A 121 19.31 -15.29 -14.63
CA LEU A 121 18.22 -15.20 -15.59
C LEU A 121 17.12 -16.21 -15.25
N ILE A 122 15.91 -15.71 -15.10
CA ILE A 122 14.67 -16.48 -15.05
C ILE A 122 13.90 -16.20 -16.35
N SER A 123 13.49 -17.23 -17.06
CA SER A 123 12.68 -17.10 -18.27
C SER A 123 11.21 -17.43 -18.01
N VAL A 124 10.32 -16.75 -18.72
CA VAL A 124 8.89 -17.04 -18.79
C VAL A 124 8.56 -17.34 -20.25
N THR A 125 8.46 -18.64 -20.59
CA THR A 125 8.26 -19.06 -21.99
C THR A 125 7.27 -20.20 -22.09
N GLY A 126 6.59 -20.31 -23.24
CA GLY A 126 5.78 -21.48 -23.61
C GLY A 126 6.57 -22.61 -24.26
N ASN A 127 7.90 -22.42 -24.46
CA ASN A 127 8.75 -23.42 -25.10
C ASN A 127 10.01 -23.69 -24.25
N PRO A 128 10.05 -24.78 -23.47
CA PRO A 128 11.21 -25.13 -22.63
C PRO A 128 12.46 -25.47 -23.43
N ASP A 129 12.34 -25.79 -24.71
CA ASP A 129 13.46 -26.09 -25.59
C ASP A 129 14.04 -24.89 -26.31
N SER A 130 13.48 -23.70 -26.08
CA SER A 130 13.91 -22.45 -26.70
C SER A 130 15.30 -21.99 -26.24
N PRO A 131 15.99 -21.15 -27.04
CA PRO A 131 17.26 -20.55 -26.65
C PRO A 131 17.20 -19.79 -25.31
N LEU A 132 16.09 -19.07 -25.05
CA LEU A 132 15.90 -18.31 -23.82
C LEU A 132 15.75 -19.25 -22.60
N ALA A 133 14.91 -20.28 -22.70
CA ALA A 133 14.73 -21.26 -21.62
C ALA A 133 16.02 -22.00 -21.29
N LYS A 134 16.78 -22.43 -22.31
CA LYS A 134 18.06 -23.13 -22.13
C LYS A 134 19.18 -22.26 -21.57
N ALA A 135 19.10 -20.94 -21.74
CA ALA A 135 20.07 -20.00 -21.18
C ALA A 135 19.74 -19.57 -19.74
N ALA A 136 18.53 -19.78 -19.29
CA ALA A 136 18.06 -19.40 -17.96
C ALA A 136 18.41 -20.44 -16.90
N GLU A 137 18.62 -20.02 -15.65
CA GLU A 137 18.75 -20.90 -14.49
C GLU A 137 17.43 -21.60 -14.16
N VAL A 138 16.30 -20.92 -14.45
CA VAL A 138 14.95 -21.42 -14.24
C VAL A 138 14.06 -20.98 -15.39
N ASN A 139 13.21 -21.88 -15.88
CA ASN A 139 12.16 -21.55 -16.84
C ASN A 139 10.76 -21.73 -16.21
N LEU A 140 10.01 -20.66 -16.08
CA LEU A 140 8.60 -20.71 -15.74
C LEU A 140 7.81 -21.00 -17.03
N ASN A 141 7.24 -22.19 -17.10
CA ASN A 141 6.51 -22.64 -18.28
C ASN A 141 5.11 -22.03 -18.32
N VAL A 142 4.82 -21.29 -19.39
CA VAL A 142 3.52 -20.66 -19.67
C VAL A 142 2.95 -21.13 -21.00
N HIS A 143 3.18 -22.40 -21.35
CA HIS A 143 2.70 -22.99 -22.58
C HIS A 143 1.16 -22.89 -22.67
N VAL A 144 0.68 -22.55 -23.85
CA VAL A 144 -0.73 -22.59 -24.21
C VAL A 144 -0.90 -23.37 -25.50
N GLU A 145 -1.93 -24.19 -25.59
CA GLU A 145 -2.22 -24.98 -26.79
C GLU A 145 -2.62 -24.10 -27.97
N HIS A 146 -3.46 -23.08 -27.71
CA HIS A 146 -4.00 -22.19 -28.74
C HIS A 146 -4.18 -20.77 -28.22
N GLU A 147 -3.97 -19.81 -29.12
CA GLU A 147 -4.43 -18.45 -28.87
C GLU A 147 -5.96 -18.38 -29.03
N ALA A 148 -6.63 -17.53 -28.24
CA ALA A 148 -8.09 -17.33 -28.40
C ALA A 148 -8.46 -16.61 -29.71
N CYS A 149 -7.49 -16.01 -30.36
CA CYS A 149 -7.61 -15.46 -31.71
C CYS A 149 -7.94 -16.58 -32.73
N PRO A 150 -9.02 -16.49 -33.51
CA PRO A 150 -9.39 -17.53 -34.49
C PRO A 150 -8.32 -17.84 -35.53
N LEU A 151 -7.42 -16.89 -35.79
CA LEU A 151 -6.28 -17.06 -36.69
C LEU A 151 -5.05 -17.65 -36.00
N ASN A 152 -5.10 -17.86 -34.69
CA ASN A 152 -3.99 -18.28 -33.84
C ASN A 152 -2.73 -17.40 -33.98
N LEU A 153 -2.90 -16.12 -34.30
CA LEU A 153 -1.81 -15.16 -34.58
C LEU A 153 -1.67 -14.08 -33.50
N ALA A 154 -2.79 -13.52 -33.03
CA ALA A 154 -2.77 -12.47 -32.03
C ALA A 154 -2.53 -13.07 -30.63
N PRO A 155 -1.49 -12.65 -29.92
CA PRO A 155 -1.25 -13.09 -28.54
C PRO A 155 -2.42 -12.68 -27.62
N THR A 156 -3.08 -13.65 -27.05
CA THR A 156 -4.26 -13.56 -26.17
C THR A 156 -4.08 -14.52 -25.00
N SER A 157 -4.36 -15.81 -25.18
CA SER A 157 -4.15 -16.84 -24.14
C SER A 157 -2.72 -16.84 -23.60
N SER A 158 -1.72 -16.73 -24.46
CA SER A 158 -0.30 -16.70 -24.05
C SER A 158 0.05 -15.47 -23.21
N THR A 159 -0.54 -14.31 -23.51
CA THR A 159 -0.29 -13.09 -22.71
C THR A 159 -1.04 -13.14 -21.39
N THR A 160 -2.24 -13.71 -21.35
CA THR A 160 -3.01 -13.93 -20.12
C THR A 160 -2.31 -14.93 -19.20
N ALA A 161 -1.82 -16.05 -19.74
CA ALA A 161 -1.02 -17.02 -18.99
C ALA A 161 0.26 -16.41 -18.39
N ALA A 162 1.02 -15.64 -19.18
CA ALA A 162 2.21 -14.97 -18.71
C ALA A 162 1.91 -13.93 -17.60
N LEU A 163 0.78 -13.20 -17.72
CA LEU A 163 0.32 -12.26 -16.71
C LEU A 163 0.00 -12.95 -15.39
N VAL A 164 -0.78 -14.02 -15.44
CA VAL A 164 -1.20 -14.79 -14.26
C VAL A 164 0.00 -15.45 -13.57
N MET A 165 0.95 -16.00 -14.33
CA MET A 165 2.20 -16.52 -13.78
C MET A 165 3.00 -15.44 -13.05
N GLY A 166 3.09 -14.25 -13.63
CA GLY A 166 3.75 -13.10 -12.99
C GLY A 166 3.05 -12.63 -11.73
N ASP A 167 1.72 -12.64 -11.69
CA ASP A 167 0.95 -12.31 -10.49
C ASP A 167 1.11 -13.38 -9.41
N ALA A 168 1.10 -14.66 -9.78
CA ALA A 168 1.38 -15.76 -8.85
C ALA A 168 2.77 -15.62 -8.21
N LEU A 169 3.79 -15.28 -9.02
CA LEU A 169 5.15 -15.01 -8.54
C LEU A 169 5.18 -13.83 -7.57
N ALA A 170 4.54 -12.72 -7.92
CA ALA A 170 4.52 -11.51 -7.08
C ALA A 170 3.82 -11.75 -5.74
N VAL A 171 2.69 -12.47 -5.74
CA VAL A 171 1.94 -12.80 -4.52
C VAL A 171 2.69 -13.78 -3.64
N ALA A 172 3.30 -14.82 -4.21
CA ALA A 172 4.13 -15.76 -3.45
C ALA A 172 5.31 -15.06 -2.77
N LEU A 173 5.96 -14.13 -3.45
CA LEU A 173 7.05 -13.31 -2.89
C LEU A 173 6.56 -12.35 -1.80
N LEU A 174 5.40 -11.73 -1.98
CA LEU A 174 4.73 -10.86 -0.99
C LEU A 174 4.48 -11.63 0.31
N GLU A 175 3.89 -12.83 0.22
CA GLU A 175 3.62 -13.68 1.37
C GLU A 175 4.92 -14.16 2.06
N ALA A 176 5.90 -14.60 1.28
CA ALA A 176 7.20 -15.03 1.80
C ALA A 176 7.97 -13.91 2.51
N ARG A 177 7.77 -12.64 2.13
CA ARG A 177 8.36 -11.46 2.78
C ARG A 177 7.58 -11.01 4.01
N GLY A 178 6.36 -11.50 4.23
CA GLY A 178 5.46 -10.99 5.27
C GLY A 178 5.04 -9.53 5.01
N PHE A 179 4.89 -9.14 3.74
CA PHE A 179 4.53 -7.78 3.33
C PHE A 179 3.14 -7.40 3.85
N THR A 180 3.05 -6.25 4.52
CA THR A 180 1.86 -5.81 5.25
C THR A 180 1.04 -4.78 4.47
N ALA A 181 -0.17 -4.48 4.97
CA ALA A 181 -0.98 -3.38 4.46
C ALA A 181 -0.30 -2.01 4.65
N GLU A 182 0.52 -1.87 5.69
CA GLU A 182 1.32 -0.66 5.94
C GLU A 182 2.39 -0.48 4.86
N ASP A 183 3.12 -1.55 4.53
CA ASP A 183 4.12 -1.54 3.46
C ASP A 183 3.48 -1.19 2.11
N PHE A 184 2.28 -1.73 1.85
CA PHE A 184 1.51 -1.40 0.64
C PHE A 184 1.14 0.08 0.58
N ALA A 185 0.75 0.67 1.69
CA ALA A 185 0.41 2.09 1.78
C ALA A 185 1.61 3.01 1.53
N PHE A 186 2.80 2.65 2.01
CA PHE A 186 4.05 3.35 1.67
C PHE A 186 4.32 3.36 0.16
N SER A 187 4.01 2.25 -0.52
CA SER A 187 4.15 2.12 -1.98
C SER A 187 3.09 2.92 -2.74
N HIS A 188 1.96 3.28 -2.11
CA HIS A 188 0.80 3.95 -2.73
C HIS A 188 0.35 5.20 -1.96
N PRO A 189 1.21 6.23 -1.78
CA PRO A 189 0.90 7.39 -0.93
C PRO A 189 -0.32 8.19 -1.40
N GLY A 190 -0.63 8.18 -2.70
CA GLY A 190 -1.81 8.83 -3.28
C GLY A 190 -3.11 8.01 -3.16
N GLY A 191 -3.05 6.75 -2.78
CA GLY A 191 -4.22 5.88 -2.59
C GLY A 191 -4.99 6.20 -1.30
N ALA A 192 -6.22 5.69 -1.17
CA ALA A 192 -7.03 5.89 0.04
C ALA A 192 -6.30 5.37 1.30
N LEU A 193 -5.69 4.20 1.21
CA LEU A 193 -4.94 3.59 2.30
C LEU A 193 -3.66 4.39 2.64
N GLY A 194 -2.91 4.86 1.63
CA GLY A 194 -1.71 5.68 1.83
C GLY A 194 -2.03 7.02 2.49
N ARG A 195 -3.08 7.72 2.04
CA ARG A 195 -3.56 8.96 2.67
C ARG A 195 -3.94 8.73 4.14
N ARG A 196 -4.66 7.65 4.43
CA ARG A 196 -5.07 7.28 5.79
C ARG A 196 -3.86 7.11 6.73
N LEU A 197 -2.81 6.42 6.29
CA LEU A 197 -1.62 6.14 7.10
C LEU A 197 -0.65 7.31 7.22
N LEU A 198 -0.68 8.25 6.27
CA LEU A 198 0.17 9.45 6.28
C LEU A 198 -0.53 10.69 6.83
N LEU A 199 -1.81 10.58 7.23
CA LEU A 199 -2.57 11.69 7.77
C LEU A 199 -1.99 12.11 9.12
N LYS A 200 -1.69 13.40 9.26
CA LYS A 200 -1.20 13.98 10.50
C LYS A 200 -2.32 14.52 11.36
N VAL A 201 -2.06 14.68 12.65
CA VAL A 201 -2.96 15.30 13.61
C VAL A 201 -3.39 16.71 13.16
N GLU A 202 -2.47 17.52 12.63
CA GLU A 202 -2.76 18.86 12.11
C GLU A 202 -3.82 18.91 10.99
N ASN A 203 -3.99 17.79 10.25
CA ASN A 203 -4.95 17.70 9.16
C ASN A 203 -6.38 17.37 9.63
N VAL A 204 -6.55 16.96 10.88
CA VAL A 204 -7.83 16.49 11.45
C VAL A 204 -8.25 17.22 12.71
N MET A 205 -7.32 17.94 13.39
CA MET A 205 -7.61 18.65 14.63
C MET A 205 -8.47 19.89 14.39
N HIS A 206 -9.27 20.25 15.39
CA HIS A 206 -9.92 21.54 15.49
C HIS A 206 -8.95 22.54 16.11
N ALA A 207 -8.74 23.68 15.46
CA ALA A 207 -7.76 24.69 15.84
C ALA A 207 -8.35 26.11 15.88
N GLY A 208 -7.62 27.05 16.44
CA GLY A 208 -8.01 28.45 16.50
C GLY A 208 -9.36 28.66 17.19
N GLN A 209 -10.33 29.26 16.48
CA GLN A 209 -11.66 29.53 17.04
C GLN A 209 -12.49 28.28 17.33
N GLU A 210 -12.15 27.13 16.78
CA GLU A 210 -12.85 25.88 17.03
C GLU A 210 -12.37 25.16 18.30
N LEU A 211 -11.20 25.53 18.82
CA LEU A 211 -10.65 24.96 20.04
C LEU A 211 -11.49 25.42 21.25
N PRO A 212 -12.12 24.48 22.00
CA PRO A 212 -12.82 24.82 23.23
C PRO A 212 -11.80 25.12 24.34
N GLN A 213 -11.76 26.35 24.83
CA GLN A 213 -10.78 26.76 25.83
C GLN A 213 -11.32 27.79 26.82
N VAL A 214 -10.89 27.68 28.07
CA VAL A 214 -11.19 28.63 29.15
C VAL A 214 -9.95 28.85 30.02
N GLN A 215 -9.94 29.96 30.75
CA GLN A 215 -8.85 30.25 31.72
C GLN A 215 -9.13 29.53 33.04
N ARG A 216 -8.07 29.27 33.82
CA ARG A 216 -8.21 28.86 35.23
C ARG A 216 -9.08 29.84 36.00
N GLY A 217 -9.81 29.35 36.99
CA GLY A 217 -10.76 30.13 37.79
C GLY A 217 -12.11 30.37 37.11
N THR A 218 -12.29 29.99 35.84
CA THR A 218 -13.61 30.08 35.17
C THR A 218 -14.62 29.22 35.90
N LEU A 219 -15.88 29.72 36.06
CA LEU A 219 -16.97 28.93 36.63
C LEU A 219 -17.26 27.71 35.78
N LEU A 220 -17.54 26.57 36.41
CA LEU A 220 -17.81 25.31 35.73
C LEU A 220 -18.94 25.42 34.71
N LYS A 221 -20.05 26.17 35.06
CA LYS A 221 -21.15 26.42 34.14
C LYS A 221 -20.70 27.07 32.82
N ASP A 222 -19.74 28.01 32.88
CA ASP A 222 -19.26 28.74 31.71
C ASP A 222 -18.35 27.85 30.86
N ALA A 223 -17.54 27.01 31.51
CA ALA A 223 -16.75 26.01 30.81
C ALA A 223 -17.63 24.96 30.10
N LEU A 224 -18.73 24.56 30.71
CA LEU A 224 -19.70 23.65 30.07
C LEU A 224 -20.41 24.31 28.88
N MET A 225 -20.70 25.60 28.94
CA MET A 225 -21.24 26.35 27.80
C MET A 225 -20.25 26.39 26.62
N GLU A 226 -18.93 26.60 26.90
CA GLU A 226 -17.90 26.58 25.90
C GLU A 226 -17.76 25.18 25.27
N MET A 227 -17.74 24.11 26.09
CA MET A 227 -17.70 22.73 25.64
C MET A 227 -18.87 22.38 24.72
N THR A 228 -20.09 22.79 25.10
CA THR A 228 -21.30 22.56 24.31
C THR A 228 -21.26 23.33 22.99
N ARG A 229 -20.86 24.60 23.03
CA ARG A 229 -20.77 25.48 21.84
C ARG A 229 -19.80 24.92 20.79
N LYS A 230 -18.67 24.33 21.21
CA LYS A 230 -17.64 23.80 20.32
C LYS A 230 -17.86 22.34 19.92
N GLY A 231 -18.63 21.56 20.68
CA GLY A 231 -19.09 20.23 20.31
C GLY A 231 -18.03 19.12 20.32
N LEU A 232 -16.86 19.35 20.96
CA LEU A 232 -15.79 18.36 21.02
C LEU A 232 -15.86 17.40 22.21
N GLY A 233 -16.85 17.59 23.13
CA GLY A 233 -16.99 16.78 24.35
C GLY A 233 -15.87 16.99 25.36
N MET A 234 -15.10 18.08 25.19
CA MET A 234 -14.01 18.49 26.08
C MET A 234 -13.83 19.99 26.08
N THR A 235 -13.15 20.51 27.11
CA THR A 235 -12.69 21.89 27.19
C THR A 235 -11.27 21.91 27.71
N VAL A 236 -10.40 22.71 27.11
CA VAL A 236 -9.01 22.94 27.49
C VAL A 236 -8.96 24.04 28.54
N ILE A 237 -8.22 23.86 29.62
CA ILE A 237 -8.01 24.89 30.66
C ILE A 237 -6.59 25.41 30.52
N LEU A 238 -6.48 26.75 30.44
CA LEU A 238 -5.23 27.47 30.24
C LEU A 238 -4.73 28.11 31.54
N GLU A 239 -3.42 28.07 31.71
CA GLU A 239 -2.72 28.93 32.66
C GLU A 239 -2.68 30.39 32.15
N ALA A 240 -2.38 31.36 33.03
CA ALA A 240 -2.29 32.78 32.69
C ALA A 240 -1.25 33.09 31.59
N ASP A 241 -0.23 32.23 31.42
CA ASP A 241 0.80 32.32 30.36
C ASP A 241 0.42 31.60 29.07
N GLY A 242 -0.81 31.03 29.00
CA GLY A 242 -1.35 30.35 27.84
C GLY A 242 -0.95 28.87 27.72
N LYS A 243 -0.24 28.31 28.68
CA LYS A 243 0.09 26.88 28.74
C LYS A 243 -1.10 26.03 29.15
N LEU A 244 -1.03 24.73 28.86
CA LEU A 244 -2.04 23.76 29.25
C LEU A 244 -2.01 23.54 30.77
N ALA A 245 -3.09 23.94 31.48
CA ALA A 245 -3.31 23.65 32.89
C ALA A 245 -3.98 22.27 33.08
N GLY A 246 -4.92 21.94 32.22
CA GLY A 246 -5.68 20.69 32.29
C GLY A 246 -6.77 20.61 31.24
N ILE A 247 -7.57 19.56 31.36
CA ILE A 247 -8.73 19.29 30.50
C ILE A 247 -9.96 18.97 31.34
N PHE A 248 -11.14 19.23 30.81
CA PHE A 248 -12.40 18.82 31.36
C PHE A 248 -13.22 18.16 30.26
N THR A 249 -13.74 16.97 30.53
CA THR A 249 -14.43 16.12 29.55
C THR A 249 -15.83 15.74 30.04
N ASP A 250 -16.66 15.13 29.16
CA ASP A 250 -17.95 14.53 29.55
C ASP A 250 -17.80 13.48 30.68
N GLY A 251 -16.66 12.77 30.72
CA GLY A 251 -16.34 11.84 31.80
C GLY A 251 -16.12 12.55 33.14
N ASP A 252 -15.45 13.72 33.11
CA ASP A 252 -15.25 14.54 34.30
C ASP A 252 -16.56 15.14 34.81
N LEU A 253 -17.45 15.54 33.89
CA LEU A 253 -18.80 16.02 34.25
C LEU A 253 -19.58 14.96 35.02
N ARG A 254 -19.60 13.70 34.56
CA ARG A 254 -20.27 12.60 35.27
C ARG A 254 -19.69 12.41 36.66
N ARG A 255 -18.35 12.40 36.80
CA ARG A 255 -17.68 12.28 38.11
C ARG A 255 -17.98 13.48 39.03
N THR A 256 -18.13 14.66 38.48
CA THR A 256 -18.48 15.88 39.21
C THR A 256 -19.91 15.80 39.78
N LEU A 257 -20.86 15.31 39.00
CA LEU A 257 -22.23 15.08 39.44
C LEU A 257 -22.33 14.01 40.55
N ASP A 258 -21.57 12.89 40.40
CA ASP A 258 -21.51 11.83 41.42
C ASP A 258 -20.96 12.33 42.76
N ARG A 259 -20.06 13.33 42.74
CA ARG A 259 -19.51 13.96 43.96
C ARG A 259 -20.40 15.06 44.54
N SER A 260 -21.59 15.31 43.96
CA SER A 260 -22.54 16.34 44.39
C SER A 260 -21.96 17.75 44.44
N ILE A 261 -20.99 18.05 43.52
CA ILE A 261 -20.38 19.37 43.39
C ILE A 261 -21.40 20.30 42.69
N ASP A 262 -21.64 21.46 43.26
CA ASP A 262 -22.55 22.44 42.67
C ASP A 262 -21.93 23.10 41.42
N ILE A 263 -22.46 22.76 40.24
CA ILE A 263 -21.98 23.26 38.95
C ILE A 263 -22.12 24.77 38.78
N HIS A 264 -22.95 25.45 39.56
CA HIS A 264 -23.16 26.90 39.46
C HIS A 264 -22.16 27.73 40.24
N SER A 265 -21.57 27.17 41.30
CA SER A 265 -20.64 27.89 42.16
C SER A 265 -19.17 27.35 42.07
N ALA A 266 -19.00 26.09 41.62
CA ALA A 266 -17.67 25.52 41.49
C ALA A 266 -16.86 26.17 40.36
N THR A 267 -15.53 26.23 40.52
CA THR A 267 -14.60 26.60 39.45
C THR A 267 -14.10 25.36 38.72
N ILE A 268 -13.68 25.53 37.48
CA ILE A 268 -13.17 24.45 36.64
C ILE A 268 -11.94 23.76 37.25
N ASP A 269 -11.12 24.49 38.02
CA ASP A 269 -9.93 23.99 38.70
C ASP A 269 -10.22 22.89 39.71
N GLN A 270 -11.42 22.87 40.30
CA GLN A 270 -11.81 21.89 41.31
C GLN A 270 -12.15 20.52 40.71
N VAL A 271 -12.42 20.48 39.39
CA VAL A 271 -12.96 19.30 38.72
C VAL A 271 -12.20 18.87 37.46
N MET A 272 -11.28 19.71 36.97
CA MET A 272 -10.47 19.39 35.80
C MET A 272 -9.52 18.22 36.06
N THR A 273 -9.16 17.52 35.03
CA THR A 273 -8.04 16.57 35.02
C THR A 273 -6.76 17.32 34.65
N ALA A 274 -5.84 17.48 35.61
CA ALA A 274 -4.51 18.02 35.37
C ALA A 274 -3.65 17.01 34.60
N HIS A 275 -2.71 17.47 33.80
CA HIS A 275 -1.75 16.64 33.06
C HIS A 275 -2.40 15.55 32.17
N GLY A 276 -3.45 15.93 31.44
CA GLY A 276 -4.07 15.06 30.41
C GLY A 276 -3.06 14.62 29.35
N LYS A 277 -3.36 13.51 28.67
CA LYS A 277 -2.56 13.08 27.51
C LYS A 277 -2.69 14.10 26.40
N THR A 278 -1.57 14.35 25.72
CA THR A 278 -1.48 15.30 24.61
C THR A 278 -0.94 14.65 23.34
N ALA A 279 -1.16 15.28 22.22
CA ALA A 279 -0.55 14.96 20.93
C ALA A 279 0.26 16.17 20.41
N ARG A 280 1.06 15.96 19.38
CA ARG A 280 1.73 17.00 18.61
C ARG A 280 1.10 17.11 17.23
N ALA A 281 1.13 18.29 16.63
CA ALA A 281 0.51 18.56 15.34
C ALA A 281 1.10 17.70 14.19
N GLU A 282 2.40 17.47 14.23
CA GLU A 282 3.16 16.67 13.28
C GLU A 282 3.04 15.15 13.46
N MET A 283 2.49 14.68 14.58
CA MET A 283 2.24 13.26 14.86
C MET A 283 1.27 12.67 13.85
N LEU A 284 1.43 11.39 13.49
CA LEU A 284 0.46 10.70 12.66
C LEU A 284 -0.88 10.54 13.39
N ALA A 285 -1.98 10.69 12.67
CA ALA A 285 -3.32 10.50 13.22
C ALA A 285 -3.53 9.08 13.79
N ALA A 286 -2.89 8.08 13.19
CA ALA A 286 -2.87 6.70 13.68
C ALA A 286 -2.16 6.57 15.03
N GLU A 287 -1.07 7.33 15.28
CA GLU A 287 -0.39 7.35 16.58
C GLU A 287 -1.28 8.01 17.64
N ALA A 288 -1.99 9.10 17.29
CA ALA A 288 -2.95 9.73 18.19
C ALA A 288 -4.10 8.79 18.55
N LEU A 289 -4.60 8.01 17.57
CA LEU A 289 -5.60 6.95 17.82
C LEU A 289 -5.08 5.93 18.83
N LYS A 290 -3.86 5.44 18.66
CA LYS A 290 -3.26 4.47 19.57
C LYS A 290 -3.15 5.03 21.00
N ILE A 291 -2.76 6.29 21.17
CA ILE A 291 -2.74 6.95 22.50
C ILE A 291 -4.15 6.95 23.11
N MET A 292 -5.20 7.24 22.31
CA MET A 292 -6.57 7.23 22.80
C MET A 292 -7.02 5.82 23.24
N GLU A 293 -6.69 4.79 22.47
CA GLU A 293 -7.02 3.39 22.77
C GLU A 293 -6.28 2.88 24.02
N ASP A 294 -4.97 3.07 24.08
CA ASP A 294 -4.11 2.61 25.17
C ASP A 294 -4.53 3.23 26.53
N HIS A 295 -4.98 4.48 26.50
CA HIS A 295 -5.42 5.21 27.71
C HIS A 295 -6.94 5.25 27.89
N LYS A 296 -7.73 4.64 26.99
CA LYS A 296 -9.20 4.59 27.02
C LYS A 296 -9.82 6.00 27.14
N ILE A 297 -9.31 6.93 26.34
CA ILE A 297 -9.75 8.31 26.27
C ILE A 297 -10.31 8.62 24.88
N ASN A 298 -11.27 9.54 24.80
CA ASN A 298 -11.98 9.85 23.54
C ASN A 298 -11.53 11.16 22.91
N ALA A 299 -10.64 11.92 23.54
CA ALA A 299 -10.16 13.19 23.03
C ALA A 299 -8.72 13.45 23.49
N LEU A 300 -7.97 14.21 22.66
CA LEU A 300 -6.62 14.67 22.93
C LEU A 300 -6.51 16.17 22.67
N VAL A 301 -5.76 16.84 23.53
CA VAL A 301 -5.28 18.19 23.27
C VAL A 301 -3.99 18.10 22.46
N VAL A 302 -3.90 18.93 21.43
CA VAL A 302 -2.68 19.10 20.63
C VAL A 302 -1.93 20.30 21.14
N VAL A 303 -0.66 20.11 21.49
CA VAL A 303 0.18 21.17 22.05
C VAL A 303 1.45 21.39 21.22
N ASP A 304 1.97 22.62 21.27
CA ASP A 304 3.26 22.98 20.67
C ASP A 304 4.45 22.63 21.58
N SER A 305 5.66 22.98 21.16
CA SER A 305 6.91 22.71 21.90
C SER A 305 7.00 23.42 23.26
N GLU A 306 6.15 24.45 23.50
CA GLU A 306 6.09 25.19 24.75
C GLU A 306 4.91 24.77 25.66
N ASP A 307 4.26 23.62 25.31
CA ASP A 307 3.05 23.07 25.95
C ASP A 307 1.82 24.00 25.89
N ARG A 308 1.74 24.82 24.84
CA ARG A 308 0.58 25.64 24.57
C ARG A 308 -0.41 24.87 23.69
N PRO A 309 -1.68 24.83 24.01
CA PRO A 309 -2.70 24.21 23.18
C PRO A 309 -2.84 24.92 21.83
N VAL A 310 -2.62 24.18 20.75
CA VAL A 310 -2.79 24.66 19.37
C VAL A 310 -3.98 24.01 18.66
N GLY A 311 -4.55 22.95 19.25
CA GLY A 311 -5.72 22.24 18.72
C GLY A 311 -6.25 21.18 19.68
N ALA A 312 -7.30 20.52 19.26
CA ALA A 312 -7.85 19.35 19.93
C ALA A 312 -8.53 18.46 18.88
N LEU A 313 -8.58 17.17 19.14
CA LEU A 313 -9.31 16.20 18.32
C LEU A 313 -9.96 15.14 19.19
N ASN A 314 -11.01 14.54 18.66
CA ASN A 314 -11.68 13.43 19.32
C ASN A 314 -11.70 12.17 18.41
N MET A 315 -12.19 11.05 18.96
CA MET A 315 -12.30 9.77 18.24
C MET A 315 -13.17 9.89 16.96
N HIS A 316 -14.18 10.78 16.98
CA HIS A 316 -15.08 11.01 15.85
C HIS A 316 -14.36 11.67 14.67
N ASP A 317 -13.42 12.56 14.93
CA ASP A 317 -12.61 13.22 13.91
C ASP A 317 -11.73 12.20 13.19
N LEU A 318 -11.10 11.28 13.93
CA LEU A 318 -10.29 10.19 13.39
C LEU A 318 -11.14 9.21 12.57
N LEU A 319 -12.37 8.91 13.02
CA LEU A 319 -13.32 8.07 12.29
C LEU A 319 -13.73 8.71 10.96
N ARG A 320 -14.10 10.00 10.97
CA ARG A 320 -14.46 10.76 9.75
C ARG A 320 -13.30 10.85 8.76
N ALA A 321 -12.09 10.98 9.26
CA ALA A 321 -10.87 11.00 8.45
C ALA A 321 -10.48 9.61 7.91
N GLY A 322 -11.18 8.55 8.30
CA GLY A 322 -10.94 7.18 7.87
C GLY A 322 -9.68 6.57 8.49
N VAL A 323 -9.23 7.04 9.65
CA VAL A 323 -8.06 6.49 10.38
C VAL A 323 -8.38 5.16 11.06
N MET A 324 -9.67 4.95 11.31
CA MET A 324 -10.21 3.71 11.90
C MET A 324 -10.80 2.82 10.81
#